data_2cdc453a15119dccce0df19d00285ff2
#
_entry.id   2cdc453a15119dccce0df19d00285ff2
#
_cell.length_a   1.000
_cell.length_b   1.000
_cell.length_c   1.000
_cell.angle_alpha   90.00
_cell.angle_beta   90.00
_cell.angle_gamma   90.00
#
_symmetry.space_group_name_H-M   'P 1'
#
loop_
_entity.id
_entity.type
_entity.pdbx_description
1 polymer ?
#
loop_
_entity_poly.entity_id
_entity_poly.type
_entity_poly.pdbx_seq_one_letter_code
_entity_poly.pdbx_strand_id
1 'polypeptide(L)'
;RRYAIVGTGERAIGMWGRPLVQGFSDLIEFVGLCDINPRRVEVAKSMLNVSCPTFTDFDRMCDQTKPDLIMVTTVDGFHSNYIAKGLDRGLDVMTEKPMVIDEKQCQAVLDAEKRNKKNIVVTFNYRYAPKHQKIKELLMSGAIGKVISVDFSWYLDVYHGADYFRRWHRLKSKGGSLWVHKASHHFDLMNWWLDADPVEISARGGLEVYGRNGKFRSTNCRNCQHTANCKFFYDMKKNENRMSLYAGCEDVDGYFRDGCVFREDIDIYDTM
;
A
#
# COMPACT_ATOMS: atom_id res chain seq x y z
N ARG A 1 22.10 10.22 3.11
CA ARG A 1 21.00 10.40 4.05
C ARG A 1 20.59 9.02 4.61
N ARG A 2 20.27 8.93 5.89
CA ARG A 2 20.01 7.69 6.63
C ARG A 2 18.51 7.34 6.58
N TYR A 3 18.17 6.23 5.94
CA TYR A 3 16.79 5.79 5.73
C TYR A 3 16.50 4.51 6.52
N ALA A 4 15.33 4.43 7.13
CA ALA A 4 14.80 3.18 7.70
C ALA A 4 13.44 2.84 7.08
N ILE A 5 13.16 1.55 6.92
CA ILE A 5 11.89 1.05 6.38
C ILE A 5 11.09 0.39 7.49
N VAL A 6 9.80 0.71 7.58
CA VAL A 6 8.83 0.01 8.43
C VAL A 6 7.73 -0.63 7.59
N GLY A 7 7.56 -1.94 7.76
CA GLY A 7 6.74 -2.80 6.91
C GLY A 7 7.53 -3.31 5.70
N THR A 8 8.04 -4.55 5.77
CA THR A 8 8.98 -5.10 4.77
C THR A 8 8.32 -6.07 3.80
N GLY A 9 7.09 -5.77 3.40
CA GLY A 9 6.37 -6.54 2.38
C GLY A 9 6.90 -6.32 0.95
N GLU A 10 6.25 -6.99 -0.01
CA GLU A 10 6.61 -6.91 -1.44
C GLU A 10 6.68 -5.46 -1.97
N ARG A 11 5.84 -4.56 -1.42
CA ARG A 11 5.82 -3.14 -1.80
C ARG A 11 7.10 -2.43 -1.39
N ALA A 12 7.54 -2.64 -0.15
CA ALA A 12 8.80 -2.10 0.35
C ALA A 12 10.00 -2.55 -0.49
N ILE A 13 10.05 -3.85 -0.82
CA ILE A 13 11.17 -4.45 -1.53
C ILE A 13 11.20 -4.00 -2.99
N GLY A 14 10.09 -4.20 -3.71
CA GLY A 14 10.05 -4.04 -5.17
C GLY A 14 9.95 -2.60 -5.64
N MET A 15 9.17 -1.76 -4.94
CA MET A 15 8.94 -0.38 -5.37
C MET A 15 10.00 0.58 -4.83
N TRP A 16 10.51 0.34 -3.64
CA TRP A 16 11.39 1.28 -2.94
C TRP A 16 12.78 0.73 -2.71
N GLY A 17 12.91 -0.36 -1.98
CA GLY A 17 14.19 -0.86 -1.52
C GLY A 17 15.15 -1.18 -2.66
N ARG A 18 14.75 -2.01 -3.62
CA ARG A 18 15.61 -2.36 -4.76
C ARG A 18 16.02 -1.15 -5.61
N PRO A 19 15.09 -0.29 -6.08
CA PRO A 19 15.47 0.89 -6.85
C PRO A 19 16.43 1.81 -6.09
N LEU A 20 16.22 2.00 -4.79
CA LEU A 20 17.07 2.85 -3.96
C LEU A 20 18.46 2.25 -3.77
N VAL A 21 18.57 0.95 -3.52
CA VAL A 21 19.86 0.25 -3.40
C VAL A 21 20.63 0.26 -4.72
N GLN A 22 19.93 0.05 -5.85
CA GLN A 22 20.58 -0.09 -7.17
C GLN A 22 20.92 1.24 -7.84
N GLY A 23 20.11 2.27 -7.61
CA GLY A 23 20.23 3.52 -8.35
C GLY A 23 20.63 4.74 -7.53
N PHE A 24 20.62 4.66 -6.19
CA PHE A 24 20.78 5.81 -5.31
C PHE A 24 21.63 5.52 -4.07
N SER A 25 22.45 4.48 -4.11
CA SER A 25 23.31 4.06 -2.98
C SER A 25 24.37 5.09 -2.58
N ASP A 26 24.69 6.01 -3.45
CA ASP A 26 25.56 7.16 -3.19
C ASP A 26 24.87 8.30 -2.41
N LEU A 27 23.56 8.36 -2.45
CA LEU A 27 22.74 9.40 -1.81
C LEU A 27 22.08 8.95 -0.51
N ILE A 28 21.82 7.64 -0.37
CA ILE A 28 21.11 7.06 0.76
C ILE A 28 21.85 5.88 1.37
N GLU A 29 21.66 5.71 2.67
CA GLU A 29 22.07 4.56 3.45
C GLU A 29 20.87 3.94 4.14
N PHE A 30 20.59 2.65 3.95
CA PHE A 30 19.61 1.96 4.77
C PHE A 30 20.24 1.59 6.12
N VAL A 31 19.68 2.17 7.18
CA VAL A 31 20.20 2.01 8.55
C VAL A 31 19.38 1.06 9.40
N GLY A 32 18.16 0.68 8.96
CA GLY A 32 17.30 -0.25 9.67
C GLY A 32 16.12 -0.72 8.85
N LEU A 33 15.71 -1.96 9.06
CA LEU A 33 14.47 -2.55 8.56
C LEU A 33 13.63 -3.01 9.75
N CYS A 34 12.32 -2.71 9.73
CA CYS A 34 11.39 -3.08 10.79
C CYS A 34 10.14 -3.75 10.22
N ASP A 35 9.76 -4.90 10.77
CA ASP A 35 8.48 -5.56 10.50
C ASP A 35 8.02 -6.28 11.76
N ILE A 36 6.71 -6.35 12.00
CA ILE A 36 6.17 -7.12 13.13
C ILE A 36 6.48 -8.61 13.03
N ASN A 37 6.75 -9.11 11.83
CA ASN A 37 7.13 -10.49 11.56
C ASN A 37 8.67 -10.61 11.46
N PRO A 38 9.34 -11.22 12.47
CA PRO A 38 10.80 -11.31 12.51
C PRO A 38 11.40 -12.10 11.33
N ARG A 39 10.67 -13.08 10.78
CA ARG A 39 11.15 -13.82 9.62
C ARG A 39 11.04 -12.99 8.35
N ARG A 40 9.94 -12.26 8.18
CA ARG A 40 9.72 -11.41 7.00
C ARG A 40 10.79 -10.33 6.88
N VAL A 41 11.18 -9.70 7.97
CA VAL A 41 12.21 -8.67 7.93
C VAL A 41 13.57 -9.24 7.54
N GLU A 42 13.92 -10.45 7.97
CA GLU A 42 15.17 -11.13 7.57
C GLU A 42 15.14 -11.53 6.08
N VAL A 43 14.01 -12.07 5.59
CA VAL A 43 13.84 -12.37 4.17
C VAL A 43 13.96 -11.10 3.33
N ALA A 44 13.36 -10.00 3.76
CA ALA A 44 13.44 -8.71 3.06
C ALA A 44 14.88 -8.18 3.05
N LYS A 45 15.61 -8.26 4.15
CA LYS A 45 17.03 -7.90 4.22
C LYS A 45 17.87 -8.68 3.21
N SER A 46 17.67 -9.99 3.14
CA SER A 46 18.35 -10.85 2.16
C SER A 46 17.98 -10.46 0.72
N MET A 47 16.70 -10.25 0.42
CA MET A 47 16.22 -9.86 -0.92
C MET A 47 16.73 -8.49 -1.37
N LEU A 48 16.97 -7.58 -0.45
CA LEU A 48 17.53 -6.25 -0.71
C LEU A 48 19.06 -6.26 -0.76
N ASN A 49 19.70 -7.31 -0.26
CA ASN A 49 21.15 -7.41 -0.10
C ASN A 49 21.74 -6.22 0.67
N VAL A 50 21.14 -5.88 1.81
CA VAL A 50 21.60 -4.80 2.69
C VAL A 50 22.14 -5.35 3.99
N SER A 51 23.10 -4.64 4.61
CA SER A 51 23.77 -5.08 5.85
C SER A 51 23.18 -4.47 7.12
N CYS A 52 22.22 -3.54 7.01
CA CYS A 52 21.63 -2.87 8.17
C CYS A 52 20.94 -3.85 9.14
N PRO A 53 20.82 -3.52 10.44
CA PRO A 53 20.12 -4.33 11.42
C PRO A 53 18.62 -4.42 11.15
N THR A 54 18.00 -5.47 11.66
CA THR A 54 16.56 -5.75 11.58
C THR A 54 15.91 -5.62 12.95
N PHE A 55 14.63 -5.23 12.96
CA PHE A 55 13.87 -4.96 14.17
C PHE A 55 12.43 -5.44 14.03
N THR A 56 11.84 -5.80 15.17
CA THR A 56 10.38 -6.02 15.31
C THR A 56 9.70 -4.88 16.09
N ASP A 57 10.48 -4.00 16.67
CA ASP A 57 10.03 -2.83 17.41
C ASP A 57 10.54 -1.55 16.73
N PHE A 58 9.59 -0.69 16.34
CA PHE A 58 9.86 0.57 15.64
C PHE A 58 10.65 1.57 16.49
N ASP A 59 10.27 1.69 17.76
CA ASP A 59 10.87 2.68 18.64
C ASP A 59 12.34 2.32 18.91
N ARG A 60 12.60 1.03 19.16
CA ARG A 60 13.95 0.50 19.31
C ARG A 60 14.80 0.70 18.04
N MET A 61 14.20 0.47 16.86
CA MET A 61 14.90 0.74 15.58
C MET A 61 15.34 2.21 15.52
N CYS A 62 14.42 3.15 15.75
CA CYS A 62 14.74 4.57 15.68
C CYS A 62 15.81 4.99 16.72
N ASP A 63 15.73 4.46 17.94
CA ASP A 63 16.68 4.76 19.01
C ASP A 63 18.09 4.28 18.71
N GLN A 64 18.23 3.11 18.12
CA GLN A 64 19.53 2.52 17.83
C GLN A 64 20.14 3.00 16.51
N THR A 65 19.30 3.25 15.50
CA THR A 65 19.81 3.57 14.16
C THR A 65 19.80 5.06 13.82
N LYS A 66 19.05 5.89 14.56
CA LYS A 66 18.95 7.35 14.35
C LYS A 66 18.76 7.70 12.87
N PRO A 67 17.67 7.28 12.21
CA PRO A 67 17.43 7.62 10.81
C PRO A 67 17.11 9.10 10.64
N ASP A 68 17.34 9.65 9.45
CA ASP A 68 16.87 10.99 9.06
C ASP A 68 15.44 10.96 8.53
N LEU A 69 15.06 9.80 7.92
CA LEU A 69 13.77 9.59 7.29
C LEU A 69 13.31 8.14 7.48
N ILE A 70 12.03 7.97 7.75
CA ILE A 70 11.37 6.66 7.72
C ILE A 70 10.49 6.51 6.48
N MET A 71 10.52 5.32 5.91
CA MET A 71 9.64 4.91 4.82
C MET A 71 8.57 3.98 5.39
N VAL A 72 7.31 4.42 5.35
CA VAL A 72 6.16 3.66 5.87
C VAL A 72 5.50 2.88 4.75
N THR A 73 5.59 1.56 4.80
CA THR A 73 5.12 0.62 3.77
C THR A 73 4.36 -0.56 4.40
N THR A 74 3.74 -0.32 5.54
CA THR A 74 2.94 -1.30 6.29
C THR A 74 1.58 -1.56 5.63
N VAL A 75 0.69 -2.23 6.33
CA VAL A 75 -0.74 -2.28 5.99
C VAL A 75 -1.34 -0.89 6.22
N ASP A 76 -2.19 -0.42 5.30
CA ASP A 76 -2.68 0.96 5.24
C ASP A 76 -3.21 1.49 6.57
N GLY A 77 -4.00 0.67 7.28
CA GLY A 77 -4.59 1.05 8.58
C GLY A 77 -3.58 1.37 9.68
N PHE A 78 -2.30 1.07 9.46
CA PHE A 78 -1.23 1.38 10.42
C PHE A 78 -0.33 2.53 9.98
N HIS A 79 -0.51 3.08 8.76
CA HIS A 79 0.34 4.17 8.26
C HIS A 79 0.34 5.36 9.22
N SER A 80 -0.84 5.84 9.62
CA SER A 80 -0.98 7.00 10.50
C SER A 80 -0.20 6.89 11.81
N ASN A 81 -0.19 5.70 12.42
CA ASN A 81 0.55 5.45 13.66
C ASN A 81 2.07 5.64 13.47
N TYR A 82 2.63 5.05 12.41
CA TYR A 82 4.06 5.18 12.15
C TYR A 82 4.44 6.57 11.65
N ILE A 83 3.56 7.23 10.89
CA ILE A 83 3.74 8.62 10.48
C ILE A 83 3.82 9.53 11.71
N ALA A 84 2.83 9.48 12.59
CA ALA A 84 2.80 10.30 13.80
C ALA A 84 4.02 10.03 14.71
N LYS A 85 4.35 8.76 14.96
CA LYS A 85 5.54 8.39 15.73
C LYS A 85 6.84 8.89 15.11
N GLY A 86 6.98 8.82 13.79
CA GLY A 86 8.16 9.32 13.08
C GLY A 86 8.31 10.83 13.23
N LEU A 87 7.23 11.58 13.02
CA LEU A 87 7.18 13.03 13.19
C LEU A 87 7.51 13.44 14.63
N ASP A 88 6.92 12.76 15.63
CA ASP A 88 7.16 13.03 17.05
C ASP A 88 8.60 12.75 17.49
N ARG A 89 9.32 11.93 16.73
CA ARG A 89 10.77 11.70 16.88
C ARG A 89 11.64 12.69 16.10
N GLY A 90 11.02 13.66 15.41
CA GLY A 90 11.72 14.65 14.61
C GLY A 90 12.25 14.12 13.27
N LEU A 91 11.69 13.04 12.75
CA LEU A 91 12.06 12.43 11.47
C LEU A 91 11.20 12.97 10.34
N ASP A 92 11.75 13.03 9.13
CA ASP A 92 10.94 13.15 7.93
C ASP A 92 10.27 11.80 7.60
N VAL A 93 9.11 11.83 6.97
CA VAL A 93 8.35 10.64 6.66
C VAL A 93 8.02 10.56 5.18
N MET A 94 8.35 9.44 4.56
CA MET A 94 7.80 9.03 3.26
C MET A 94 6.82 7.90 3.51
N THR A 95 5.59 8.01 3.06
CA THR A 95 4.57 6.96 3.24
C THR A 95 3.98 6.49 1.93
N GLU A 96 3.68 5.19 1.85
CA GLU A 96 2.83 4.66 0.80
C GLU A 96 1.41 5.23 0.90
N LYS A 97 0.75 5.27 -0.25
CA LYS A 97 -0.67 5.62 -0.33
C LYS A 97 -1.56 4.40 0.07
N PRO A 98 -2.73 4.64 0.61
CA PRO A 98 -3.23 5.89 1.15
C PRO A 98 -2.49 6.27 2.43
N MET A 99 -2.38 7.56 2.70
CA MET A 99 -1.75 8.04 3.93
C MET A 99 -2.49 7.54 5.19
N VAL A 100 -3.81 7.48 5.10
CA VAL A 100 -4.74 7.12 6.18
C VAL A 100 -5.94 6.36 5.61
N ILE A 101 -6.72 5.70 6.47
CA ILE A 101 -7.93 4.98 6.06
C ILE A 101 -9.24 5.60 6.57
N ASP A 102 -9.17 6.55 7.49
CA ASP A 102 -10.33 7.26 8.05
C ASP A 102 -9.97 8.68 8.52
N GLU A 103 -10.99 9.46 8.88
CA GLU A 103 -10.87 10.86 9.29
C GLU A 103 -10.12 11.03 10.62
N LYS A 104 -10.23 10.07 11.55
CA LYS A 104 -9.51 10.13 12.84
C LYS A 104 -8.03 9.97 12.64
N GLN A 105 -7.64 9.06 11.76
CA GLN A 105 -6.25 8.89 11.37
C GLN A 105 -5.71 10.12 10.65
N CYS A 106 -6.53 10.74 9.78
CA CYS A 106 -6.17 11.97 9.10
C CYS A 106 -5.89 13.09 10.11
N GLN A 107 -6.79 13.31 11.06
CA GLN A 107 -6.61 14.31 12.11
C GLN A 107 -5.35 14.07 12.93
N ALA A 108 -5.08 12.82 13.32
CA ALA A 108 -3.90 12.46 14.09
C ALA A 108 -2.59 12.78 13.34
N VAL A 109 -2.55 12.55 12.02
CA VAL A 109 -1.38 12.89 11.19
C VAL A 109 -1.21 14.41 11.06
N LEU A 110 -2.29 15.16 10.81
CA LEU A 110 -2.27 16.62 10.72
C LEU A 110 -1.80 17.28 12.05
N ASP A 111 -2.28 16.76 13.17
CA ASP A 111 -1.87 17.23 14.50
C ASP A 111 -0.37 16.97 14.75
N ALA A 112 0.13 15.80 14.34
CA ALA A 112 1.54 15.47 14.46
C ALA A 112 2.42 16.34 13.55
N GLU A 113 2.01 16.58 12.31
CA GLU A 113 2.71 17.46 11.36
C GLU A 113 2.79 18.89 11.90
N LYS A 114 1.65 19.45 12.32
CA LYS A 114 1.56 20.80 12.88
C LYS A 114 2.45 20.98 14.11
N ARG A 115 2.50 19.97 14.96
CA ARG A 115 3.29 19.96 16.21
C ARG A 115 4.80 19.92 15.96
N ASN A 116 5.21 19.14 14.98
CA ASN A 116 6.61 18.79 14.76
C ASN A 116 7.30 19.55 13.60
N LYS A 117 6.55 20.15 12.69
CA LYS A 117 7.05 20.89 11.51
C LYS A 117 8.05 20.09 10.67
N LYS A 118 7.75 18.79 10.48
CA LYS A 118 8.54 17.86 9.66
C LYS A 118 7.80 17.56 8.36
N ASN A 119 8.54 17.07 7.38
CA ASN A 119 7.98 16.81 6.06
C ASN A 119 7.33 15.42 5.99
N ILE A 120 6.15 15.37 5.37
CA ILE A 120 5.48 14.13 4.97
C ILE A 120 5.41 14.11 3.44
N VAL A 121 5.85 13.02 2.85
CA VAL A 121 5.68 12.76 1.41
C VAL A 121 4.80 11.54 1.23
N VAL A 122 3.61 11.72 0.64
CA VAL A 122 2.71 10.63 0.24
C VAL A 122 3.02 10.24 -1.21
N THR A 123 3.31 8.97 -1.45
CA THR A 123 3.86 8.52 -2.72
C THR A 123 2.78 8.18 -3.76
N PHE A 124 2.12 9.21 -4.28
CA PHE A 124 1.15 9.10 -5.38
C PHE A 124 1.86 8.90 -6.73
N ASN A 125 2.38 7.70 -6.95
CA ASN A 125 3.20 7.38 -8.11
C ASN A 125 2.48 7.50 -9.47
N TYR A 126 1.15 7.50 -9.51
CA TYR A 126 0.40 7.66 -10.77
C TYR A 126 0.63 9.01 -11.44
N ARG A 127 0.87 10.08 -10.68
CA ARG A 127 1.20 11.40 -11.24
C ARG A 127 2.44 11.37 -12.14
N TYR A 128 3.38 10.47 -11.88
CA TYR A 128 4.65 10.36 -12.62
C TYR A 128 4.56 9.48 -13.87
N ALA A 129 3.43 8.81 -14.11
CA ALA A 129 3.24 8.06 -15.34
C ALA A 129 3.16 9.01 -16.55
N PRO A 130 3.94 8.78 -17.64
CA PRO A 130 4.01 9.71 -18.78
C PRO A 130 2.65 10.10 -19.36
N LYS A 131 1.72 9.14 -19.44
CA LYS A 131 0.35 9.39 -19.91
C LYS A 131 -0.43 10.39 -19.02
N HIS A 132 -0.27 10.28 -17.70
CA HIS A 132 -0.96 11.15 -16.75
C HIS A 132 -0.35 12.55 -16.75
N GLN A 133 0.95 12.66 -16.89
CA GLN A 133 1.64 13.94 -17.06
C GLN A 133 1.24 14.62 -18.37
N LYS A 134 1.11 13.85 -19.45
CA LYS A 134 0.65 14.41 -20.75
C LYS A 134 -0.77 14.94 -20.70
N ILE A 135 -1.68 14.25 -19.99
CA ILE A 135 -3.03 14.76 -19.74
C ILE A 135 -2.98 16.10 -18.99
N LYS A 136 -2.21 16.18 -17.88
CA LYS A 136 -2.04 17.43 -17.13
C LYS A 136 -1.50 18.55 -18.00
N GLU A 137 -0.47 18.29 -18.80
CA GLU A 137 0.11 19.26 -19.73
C GLU A 137 -0.94 19.82 -20.71
N LEU A 138 -1.72 18.94 -21.36
CA LEU A 138 -2.77 19.34 -22.31
C LEU A 138 -3.88 20.16 -21.66
N LEU A 139 -4.29 19.81 -20.45
CA LEU A 139 -5.28 20.57 -19.69
C LEU A 139 -4.76 21.95 -19.32
N MET A 140 -3.53 22.03 -18.81
CA MET A 140 -2.91 23.30 -18.40
C MET A 140 -2.58 24.21 -19.59
N SER A 141 -2.31 23.67 -20.78
CA SER A 141 -2.08 24.46 -21.98
C SER A 141 -3.36 25.08 -22.56
N GLY A 142 -4.54 24.73 -22.04
CA GLY A 142 -5.82 25.17 -22.57
C GLY A 142 -6.20 24.52 -23.91
N ALA A 143 -5.55 23.44 -24.32
CA ALA A 143 -5.77 22.76 -25.61
C ALA A 143 -7.24 22.34 -25.85
N ILE A 144 -8.00 22.07 -24.77
CA ILE A 144 -9.43 21.73 -24.82
C ILE A 144 -10.32 22.86 -24.26
N GLY A 145 -9.74 24.00 -23.93
CA GLY A 145 -10.45 25.11 -23.28
C GLY A 145 -10.79 24.80 -21.81
N LYS A 146 -11.86 25.42 -21.31
CA LYS A 146 -12.32 25.22 -19.93
C LYS A 146 -12.95 23.84 -19.78
N VAL A 147 -12.45 23.05 -18.81
CA VAL A 147 -13.08 21.78 -18.46
C VAL A 147 -14.41 22.03 -17.75
N ILE A 148 -15.49 21.44 -18.27
CA ILE A 148 -16.85 21.57 -17.74
C ILE A 148 -17.25 20.31 -16.97
N SER A 149 -16.86 19.13 -17.47
CA SER A 149 -17.15 17.83 -16.85
C SER A 149 -16.04 16.83 -17.14
N VAL A 150 -15.95 15.81 -16.30
CA VAL A 150 -15.07 14.67 -16.49
C VAL A 150 -15.87 13.39 -16.28
N ASP A 151 -15.77 12.47 -17.22
CA ASP A 151 -16.24 11.10 -17.07
C ASP A 151 -15.00 10.20 -16.95
N PHE A 152 -14.89 9.48 -15.84
CA PHE A 152 -13.72 8.65 -15.54
C PHE A 152 -14.16 7.26 -15.11
N SER A 153 -13.81 6.28 -15.93
CA SER A 153 -14.06 4.87 -15.66
C SER A 153 -12.75 4.11 -15.53
N TRP A 154 -12.63 3.25 -14.51
CA TRP A 154 -11.46 2.43 -14.31
C TRP A 154 -11.86 0.97 -14.06
N TYR A 155 -11.53 0.11 -15.01
CA TYR A 155 -11.75 -1.31 -14.92
C TYR A 155 -10.45 -2.03 -14.58
N LEU A 156 -10.50 -2.85 -13.53
CA LEU A 156 -9.38 -3.70 -13.17
C LEU A 156 -9.53 -5.05 -13.89
N ASP A 157 -8.43 -5.57 -14.42
CA ASP A 157 -8.41 -6.95 -14.89
C ASP A 157 -8.66 -7.92 -13.73
N VAL A 158 -9.13 -9.11 -14.05
CA VAL A 158 -9.53 -10.10 -13.05
C VAL A 158 -8.38 -10.48 -12.11
N TYR A 159 -7.16 -10.56 -12.65
CA TYR A 159 -5.99 -10.95 -11.84
C TYR A 159 -5.66 -9.89 -10.78
N HIS A 160 -5.57 -8.63 -11.20
CA HIS A 160 -5.29 -7.49 -10.31
C HIS A 160 -6.47 -7.24 -9.36
N GLY A 161 -7.71 -7.26 -9.88
CA GLY A 161 -8.91 -7.02 -9.07
C GLY A 161 -9.08 -8.05 -7.97
N ALA A 162 -8.98 -9.35 -8.31
CA ALA A 162 -9.08 -10.42 -7.32
C ALA A 162 -8.02 -10.35 -6.22
N ASP A 163 -6.85 -9.77 -6.48
CA ASP A 163 -5.78 -9.68 -5.51
C ASP A 163 -6.14 -8.83 -4.28
N TYR A 164 -7.02 -7.85 -4.41
CA TYR A 164 -7.53 -7.08 -3.28
C TYR A 164 -8.40 -7.93 -2.34
N PHE A 165 -9.15 -8.87 -2.88
CA PHE A 165 -10.02 -9.76 -2.11
C PHE A 165 -9.26 -10.96 -1.50
N ARG A 166 -8.02 -11.23 -1.95
CA ARG A 166 -7.14 -12.27 -1.36
C ARG A 166 -6.44 -11.79 -0.10
N ARG A 167 -6.01 -10.55 -0.13
CA ARG A 167 -5.06 -9.97 0.83
C ARG A 167 -5.80 -9.28 1.99
N TRP A 168 -5.05 -8.62 2.83
CA TRP A 168 -5.58 -7.84 3.95
C TRP A 168 -6.51 -6.70 3.52
N HIS A 169 -6.38 -6.21 2.28
CA HIS A 169 -7.26 -5.18 1.69
C HIS A 169 -8.75 -5.54 1.73
N ARG A 170 -9.07 -6.84 1.78
CA ARG A 170 -10.44 -7.35 1.87
C ARG A 170 -11.22 -6.85 3.10
N LEU A 171 -10.49 -6.30 4.09
CA LEU A 171 -11.05 -5.79 5.34
C LEU A 171 -11.01 -4.26 5.35
N LYS A 172 -12.15 -3.60 5.51
CA LYS A 172 -12.23 -2.14 5.66
C LYS A 172 -11.36 -1.63 6.80
N SER A 173 -11.31 -2.35 7.91
CA SER A 173 -10.46 -2.03 9.07
C SER A 173 -8.95 -2.01 8.77
N LYS A 174 -8.54 -2.61 7.66
CA LYS A 174 -7.14 -2.67 7.23
C LYS A 174 -6.79 -1.74 6.08
N GLY A 175 -7.72 -1.48 5.16
CA GLY A 175 -7.46 -0.70 3.95
C GLY A 175 -8.49 0.39 3.65
N GLY A 176 -9.49 0.61 4.51
CA GLY A 176 -10.52 1.63 4.30
C GLY A 176 -11.54 1.30 3.19
N SER A 177 -11.38 0.25 2.45
CA SER A 177 -12.08 -0.18 1.23
C SER A 177 -11.32 0.17 -0.05
N LEU A 178 -11.82 -0.28 -1.20
CA LEU A 178 -11.23 0.11 -2.50
C LEU A 178 -11.44 1.60 -2.82
N TRP A 179 -12.45 2.26 -2.25
CA TRP A 179 -12.61 3.72 -2.32
C TRP A 179 -11.38 4.44 -1.77
N VAL A 180 -10.85 3.97 -0.65
CA VAL A 180 -9.66 4.56 -0.02
C VAL A 180 -8.38 3.97 -0.59
N HIS A 181 -8.22 2.64 -0.59
CA HIS A 181 -6.97 2.01 -1.01
C HIS A 181 -6.66 2.21 -2.49
N LYS A 182 -7.63 1.97 -3.39
CA LYS A 182 -7.40 2.02 -4.85
C LYS A 182 -7.81 3.34 -5.47
N ALA A 183 -9.03 3.82 -5.16
CA ALA A 183 -9.55 5.02 -5.79
C ALA A 183 -8.85 6.31 -5.30
N SER A 184 -8.08 6.27 -4.21
CA SER A 184 -7.21 7.39 -3.82
C SER A 184 -6.29 7.85 -4.96
N HIS A 185 -5.77 6.95 -5.78
CA HIS A 185 -5.04 7.32 -6.99
C HIS A 185 -5.88 8.09 -7.99
N HIS A 186 -7.16 7.72 -8.13
CA HIS A 186 -8.07 8.31 -9.10
C HIS A 186 -8.53 9.69 -8.61
N PHE A 187 -8.86 9.83 -7.33
CA PHE A 187 -9.19 11.13 -6.73
C PHE A 187 -8.00 12.08 -6.78
N ASP A 188 -6.80 11.57 -6.46
CA ASP A 188 -5.57 12.35 -6.57
C ASP A 188 -5.32 12.84 -8.01
N LEU A 189 -5.53 11.99 -9.02
CA LEU A 189 -5.41 12.38 -10.42
C LEU A 189 -6.45 13.43 -10.80
N MET A 190 -7.71 13.30 -10.39
CA MET A 190 -8.76 14.26 -10.67
C MET A 190 -8.43 15.64 -10.10
N ASN A 191 -8.12 15.70 -8.81
CA ASN A 191 -7.76 16.95 -8.15
C ASN A 191 -6.54 17.59 -8.82
N TRP A 192 -5.51 16.78 -9.12
CA TRP A 192 -4.30 17.27 -9.78
C TRP A 192 -4.53 17.74 -11.21
N TRP A 193 -5.29 16.99 -12.02
CA TRP A 193 -5.56 17.38 -13.40
C TRP A 193 -6.40 18.64 -13.51
N LEU A 194 -7.41 18.76 -12.65
CA LEU A 194 -8.37 19.88 -12.67
C LEU A 194 -7.88 21.10 -11.89
N ASP A 195 -6.85 20.94 -11.07
CA ASP A 195 -6.39 21.96 -10.12
C ASP A 195 -7.53 22.46 -9.22
N ALA A 196 -8.33 21.52 -8.70
CA ALA A 196 -9.53 21.80 -7.91
C ALA A 196 -9.81 20.68 -6.91
N ASP A 197 -10.48 21.04 -5.82
CA ASP A 197 -10.96 20.11 -4.80
C ASP A 197 -12.47 19.89 -4.93
N PRO A 198 -12.98 18.67 -4.60
CA PRO A 198 -14.41 18.39 -4.63
C PRO A 198 -15.14 19.16 -3.51
N VAL A 199 -16.30 19.72 -3.84
CA VAL A 199 -17.18 20.40 -2.87
C VAL A 199 -18.31 19.51 -2.38
N GLU A 200 -18.65 18.46 -3.13
CA GLU A 200 -19.67 17.47 -2.78
C GLU A 200 -19.29 16.10 -3.34
N ILE A 201 -19.54 15.05 -2.59
CA ILE A 201 -19.27 13.66 -2.98
C ILE A 201 -20.51 12.81 -2.67
N SER A 202 -20.95 12.00 -3.65
CA SER A 202 -21.91 10.92 -3.46
C SER A 202 -21.31 9.61 -3.94
N ALA A 203 -21.40 8.56 -3.14
CA ALA A 203 -20.79 7.27 -3.44
C ALA A 203 -21.74 6.10 -3.20
N ARG A 204 -21.71 5.10 -4.06
CA ARG A 204 -22.45 3.84 -3.92
C ARG A 204 -21.54 2.68 -4.28
N GLY A 205 -21.74 1.54 -3.65
CA GLY A 205 -20.98 0.33 -3.96
C GLY A 205 -21.69 -0.92 -3.49
N GLY A 206 -21.32 -2.06 -4.06
CA GLY A 206 -21.84 -3.37 -3.73
C GLY A 206 -20.77 -4.45 -3.75
N LEU A 207 -21.02 -5.57 -3.11
CA LEU A 207 -20.22 -6.79 -3.18
C LEU A 207 -21.03 -7.85 -3.93
N GLU A 208 -20.75 -8.00 -5.22
CA GLU A 208 -21.57 -8.78 -6.14
C GLU A 208 -20.92 -10.11 -6.57
N VAL A 209 -19.60 -10.16 -6.64
CA VAL A 209 -18.85 -11.30 -7.18
C VAL A 209 -18.08 -12.05 -6.12
N TYR A 210 -17.36 -11.34 -5.27
CA TYR A 210 -16.44 -11.91 -4.28
C TYR A 210 -17.13 -12.19 -2.93
N GLY A 211 -16.35 -12.63 -1.95
CA GLY A 211 -16.84 -12.87 -0.61
C GLY A 211 -17.90 -14.00 -0.58
N ARG A 212 -18.98 -13.75 0.15
CA ARG A 212 -20.09 -14.69 0.33
C ARG A 212 -20.81 -15.11 -0.95
N ASN A 213 -20.59 -14.40 -2.07
CA ASN A 213 -21.24 -14.70 -3.35
C ASN A 213 -20.62 -15.89 -4.08
N GLY A 214 -19.45 -16.39 -3.63
CA GLY A 214 -18.83 -17.57 -4.21
C GLY A 214 -19.56 -18.87 -3.92
N LYS A 215 -19.66 -19.75 -4.93
CA LYS A 215 -20.31 -21.09 -4.81
C LYS A 215 -19.53 -22.05 -3.93
N PHE A 216 -18.25 -21.82 -3.74
CA PHE A 216 -17.34 -22.61 -2.91
C PHE A 216 -16.32 -21.68 -2.26
N ARG A 217 -15.66 -22.14 -1.20
CA ARG A 217 -14.64 -21.34 -0.49
C ARG A 217 -13.57 -22.20 0.16
N SER A 218 -12.46 -21.57 0.49
CA SER A 218 -11.34 -22.16 1.22
C SER A 218 -10.65 -21.05 2.03
N THR A 219 -9.69 -21.41 2.87
CA THR A 219 -8.84 -20.43 3.55
C THR A 219 -7.90 -19.74 2.56
N ASN A 220 -7.24 -20.54 1.71
CA ASN A 220 -6.27 -20.05 0.72
C ASN A 220 -6.26 -20.93 -0.55
N CYS A 221 -5.56 -20.48 -1.59
CA CYS A 221 -5.50 -21.20 -2.86
C CYS A 221 -4.63 -22.46 -2.78
N ARG A 222 -3.53 -22.45 -2.03
CA ARG A 222 -2.60 -23.61 -1.94
C ARG A 222 -3.23 -24.84 -1.34
N ASN A 223 -4.21 -24.68 -0.45
CA ASN A 223 -4.91 -25.77 0.24
C ASN A 223 -6.36 -25.96 -0.24
N CYS A 224 -6.72 -25.37 -1.38
CA CYS A 224 -8.08 -25.41 -1.90
C CYS A 224 -8.31 -26.67 -2.75
N GLN A 225 -9.44 -27.34 -2.53
CA GLN A 225 -9.86 -28.48 -3.32
C GLN A 225 -10.53 -28.12 -4.65
N HIS A 226 -10.85 -26.83 -4.87
CA HIS A 226 -11.59 -26.34 -6.03
C HIS A 226 -10.71 -25.65 -7.08
N THR A 227 -9.40 -25.90 -7.05
CA THR A 227 -8.43 -25.19 -7.92
C THR A 227 -8.71 -25.35 -9.40
N ALA A 228 -9.11 -26.55 -9.84
CA ALA A 228 -9.39 -26.87 -11.24
C ALA A 228 -10.57 -26.08 -11.83
N ASN A 229 -11.56 -25.73 -11.00
CA ASN A 229 -12.80 -25.06 -11.43
C ASN A 229 -12.87 -23.58 -11.00
N CYS A 230 -11.80 -23.05 -10.39
CA CYS A 230 -11.79 -21.69 -9.87
C CYS A 230 -11.10 -20.74 -10.85
N LYS A 231 -11.88 -19.87 -11.52
CA LYS A 231 -11.33 -18.85 -12.42
C LYS A 231 -10.43 -17.83 -11.72
N PHE A 232 -10.48 -17.78 -10.39
CA PHE A 232 -9.62 -16.92 -9.57
C PHE A 232 -8.46 -17.68 -8.92
N PHE A 233 -8.21 -18.94 -9.28
CA PHE A 233 -7.09 -19.69 -8.72
C PHE A 233 -5.77 -18.94 -8.92
N TYR A 234 -5.03 -18.81 -7.82
CA TYR A 234 -3.72 -18.18 -7.81
C TYR A 234 -2.67 -19.17 -7.31
N ASP A 235 -1.81 -19.63 -8.22
CA ASP A 235 -0.70 -20.50 -7.89
C ASP A 235 0.51 -19.71 -7.39
N MET A 236 0.53 -19.44 -6.08
CA MET A 236 1.64 -18.74 -5.46
C MET A 236 2.95 -19.55 -5.45
N LYS A 237 2.87 -20.89 -5.57
CA LYS A 237 4.06 -21.76 -5.60
C LYS A 237 5.01 -21.46 -6.76
N LYS A 238 4.48 -20.87 -7.84
CA LYS A 238 5.28 -20.42 -9.00
C LYS A 238 6.12 -19.15 -8.72
N ASN A 239 6.01 -18.55 -7.56
CA ASN A 239 6.75 -17.35 -7.20
C ASN A 239 7.54 -17.58 -5.92
N GLU A 240 8.81 -17.95 -6.05
CA GLU A 240 9.70 -18.27 -4.95
C GLU A 240 9.86 -17.10 -3.97
N ASN A 241 9.92 -15.87 -4.46
CA ASN A 241 10.00 -14.69 -3.61
C ASN A 241 8.76 -14.54 -2.71
N ARG A 242 7.55 -14.78 -3.26
CA ARG A 242 6.32 -14.76 -2.46
C ARG A 242 6.21 -15.95 -1.52
N MET A 243 6.72 -17.10 -1.93
CA MET A 243 6.80 -18.27 -1.03
C MET A 243 7.68 -17.95 0.17
N SER A 244 8.87 -17.41 -0.03
CA SER A 244 9.78 -17.05 1.05
C SER A 244 9.24 -15.90 1.92
N LEU A 245 8.76 -14.82 1.30
CA LEU A 245 8.35 -13.60 2.00
C LEU A 245 7.02 -13.74 2.77
N TYR A 246 6.13 -14.63 2.30
CA TYR A 246 4.80 -14.79 2.88
C TYR A 246 4.55 -16.20 3.39
N ALA A 247 4.60 -17.25 2.56
CA ALA A 247 4.30 -18.61 3.01
C ALA A 247 5.25 -19.09 4.09
N GLY A 248 6.54 -18.78 3.98
CA GLY A 248 7.54 -19.09 4.98
C GLY A 248 7.44 -18.29 6.28
N CYS A 249 6.52 -17.31 6.35
CA CYS A 249 6.34 -16.40 7.46
C CYS A 249 4.93 -16.44 8.07
N GLU A 250 3.99 -17.15 7.47
CA GLU A 250 2.57 -17.11 7.80
C GLU A 250 2.22 -17.75 9.16
N ASP A 251 3.06 -18.63 9.67
CA ASP A 251 2.90 -19.23 11.00
C ASP A 251 3.15 -18.24 12.15
N VAL A 252 3.81 -17.12 11.85
CA VAL A 252 4.09 -16.06 12.84
C VAL A 252 2.91 -15.09 12.98
N ASP A 253 2.32 -14.67 11.85
CA ASP A 253 1.29 -13.61 11.84
C ASP A 253 -0.06 -14.03 11.26
N GLY A 254 -0.20 -15.28 10.81
CA GLY A 254 -1.43 -15.82 10.24
C GLY A 254 -1.84 -15.21 8.91
N TYR A 255 -0.94 -14.50 8.21
CA TYR A 255 -1.26 -13.81 6.98
C TYR A 255 -1.08 -14.68 5.74
N PHE A 256 -2.17 -15.08 5.12
CA PHE A 256 -2.19 -15.80 3.83
C PHE A 256 -2.19 -14.84 2.64
N ARG A 257 -1.07 -14.76 1.91
CA ARG A 257 -0.95 -13.92 0.69
C ARG A 257 -1.85 -14.41 -0.44
N ASP A 258 -2.07 -15.72 -0.52
CA ASP A 258 -2.92 -16.42 -1.48
C ASP A 258 -4.33 -16.74 -0.94
N GLY A 259 -4.87 -15.89 -0.09
CA GLY A 259 -6.18 -16.08 0.51
C GLY A 259 -7.29 -16.29 -0.51
N CYS A 260 -8.31 -17.04 -0.15
CA CYS A 260 -9.47 -17.26 -1.03
C CYS A 260 -10.27 -15.96 -1.19
N VAL A 261 -10.65 -15.65 -2.43
CA VAL A 261 -11.48 -14.47 -2.74
C VAL A 261 -12.94 -14.63 -2.34
N PHE A 262 -13.34 -15.80 -1.90
CA PHE A 262 -14.71 -16.13 -1.48
C PHE A 262 -14.83 -16.31 0.04
N ARG A 263 -13.90 -15.79 0.83
CA ARG A 263 -14.02 -15.79 2.29
C ARG A 263 -15.19 -14.93 2.75
N GLU A 264 -15.83 -15.33 3.83
CA GLU A 264 -17.02 -14.65 4.38
C GLU A 264 -16.68 -13.32 5.07
N ASP A 265 -15.45 -13.17 5.54
CA ASP A 265 -14.96 -11.98 6.22
C ASP A 265 -14.66 -10.78 5.31
N ILE A 266 -14.89 -10.92 4.00
CA ILE A 266 -14.69 -9.83 3.03
C ILE A 266 -15.83 -8.80 3.21
N ASP A 267 -15.45 -7.56 3.52
CA ASP A 267 -16.38 -6.47 3.80
C ASP A 267 -16.19 -5.22 2.89
N ILE A 268 -15.34 -5.34 1.87
CA ILE A 268 -15.15 -4.31 0.84
C ILE A 268 -16.03 -4.58 -0.39
N TYR A 269 -16.26 -3.56 -1.19
CA TYR A 269 -17.07 -3.63 -2.42
C TYR A 269 -16.21 -3.96 -3.64
N ASP A 270 -16.79 -4.65 -4.63
CA ASP A 270 -16.18 -4.96 -5.93
C ASP A 270 -16.79 -4.14 -7.08
N THR A 271 -17.91 -3.48 -6.84
CA THR A 271 -18.56 -2.51 -7.72
C THR A 271 -18.70 -1.18 -6.97
N MET A 272 -18.29 -0.09 -7.61
CA MET A 272 -18.25 1.22 -6.98
C MET A 272 -18.53 2.32 -8.00
#